data_f1e4c0101329fde921fa58cdb8b686d6
#
_entry.id   f1e4c0101329fde921fa58cdb8b686d6
#
_cell.length_a   1.000
_cell.length_b   1.000
_cell.length_c   1.000
_cell.angle_alpha   90.00
_cell.angle_beta   90.00
_cell.angle_gamma   90.00
#
_symmetry.space_group_name_H-M   'P 1'
#
loop_
_entity.id
_entity.type
_entity.pdbx_description
1 polymer ?
#
loop_
_entity_poly.entity_id
_entity_poly.type
_entity_poly.pdbx_seq_one_letter_code
_entity_poly.pdbx_strand_id
1 'polypeptide(L)'
;APNASAHEHEMTPAQSKALANADLMLVSGVDLEHFLDDAVKSTGFKGIMGVTSGILSSKDVDDITKAKEAETSLPYKVDRGITKVNIAKWPFPPEQGESEPEFRFDPHVWTSPRNASFQVRNIGSFLDKASPANKGLFDIACIGLLQDHRRP
;
A
#
# COMPACT_ATOMS: atom_id res chain seq x y z
N ALA A 1 -11.43 -13.46 6.64
CA ALA A 1 -12.53 -13.93 7.50
C ALA A 1 -13.77 -13.11 7.19
N PRO A 2 -15.00 -13.68 7.23
CA PRO A 2 -16.22 -12.88 7.14
C PRO A 2 -16.19 -11.84 8.26
N ASN A 3 -16.45 -10.57 7.94
CA ASN A 3 -16.44 -9.42 8.87
C ASN A 3 -15.05 -8.94 9.37
N ALA A 4 -13.96 -9.29 8.70
CA ALA A 4 -12.66 -8.68 9.01
C ALA A 4 -12.58 -7.29 8.38
N SER A 5 -12.27 -6.28 9.21
CA SER A 5 -11.96 -4.94 8.73
C SER A 5 -10.57 -4.90 8.07
N ALA A 6 -10.42 -4.16 6.98
CA ALA A 6 -9.10 -3.91 6.39
C ALA A 6 -8.24 -2.99 7.27
N HIS A 7 -8.87 -2.25 8.18
CA HIS A 7 -8.22 -1.30 9.08
C HIS A 7 -7.68 -1.97 10.34
N GLU A 8 -8.40 -2.99 10.83
CA GLU A 8 -8.08 -3.73 12.06
C GLU A 8 -7.79 -5.20 11.74
N HIS A 9 -6.59 -5.48 11.30
CA HIS A 9 -6.18 -6.84 10.97
C HIS A 9 -5.18 -7.38 11.98
N GLU A 10 -5.57 -8.44 12.70
CA GLU A 10 -4.64 -9.25 13.50
C GLU A 10 -4.02 -10.34 12.65
N MET A 11 -2.71 -10.35 12.56
CA MET A 11 -1.99 -11.36 11.79
C MET A 11 -1.98 -12.71 12.49
N THR A 12 -2.35 -13.75 11.77
CA THR A 12 -2.15 -15.14 12.25
C THR A 12 -0.66 -15.50 12.28
N PRO A 13 -0.24 -16.48 13.07
CA PRO A 13 1.16 -16.96 13.08
C PRO A 13 1.68 -17.37 11.70
N ALA A 14 0.82 -17.94 10.85
CA ALA A 14 1.17 -18.31 9.49
C ALA A 14 1.45 -17.09 8.61
N GLN A 15 0.63 -16.03 8.73
CA GLN A 15 0.83 -14.75 8.03
C GLN A 15 2.10 -14.05 8.51
N SER A 16 2.35 -14.03 9.83
CA SER A 16 3.59 -13.47 10.39
C SER A 16 4.83 -14.18 9.86
N LYS A 17 4.80 -15.52 9.80
CA LYS A 17 5.90 -16.31 9.22
C LYS A 17 6.08 -16.02 7.71
N ALA A 18 5.00 -15.88 6.97
CA ALA A 18 5.04 -15.55 5.55
C ALA A 18 5.67 -14.16 5.35
N LEU A 19 5.26 -13.15 6.12
CA LEU A 19 5.79 -11.79 6.04
C LEU A 19 7.28 -11.76 6.41
N ALA A 20 7.70 -12.47 7.45
CA ALA A 20 9.11 -12.55 7.85
C ALA A 20 10.05 -13.05 6.73
N ASN A 21 9.53 -13.87 5.80
CA ASN A 21 10.29 -14.45 4.70
C ASN A 21 9.96 -13.83 3.33
N ALA A 22 9.15 -12.79 3.29
CA ALA A 22 8.75 -12.16 2.04
C ALA A 22 9.84 -11.23 1.50
N ASP A 23 10.09 -11.29 0.20
CA ASP A 23 10.93 -10.31 -0.52
C ASP A 23 10.16 -9.03 -0.84
N LEU A 24 8.84 -9.14 -0.99
CA LEU A 24 7.94 -8.04 -1.33
C LEU A 24 6.67 -8.12 -0.48
N MET A 25 6.30 -7.01 0.15
CA MET A 25 5.00 -6.79 0.78
C MET A 25 4.29 -5.66 0.03
N LEU A 26 3.06 -5.87 -0.39
CA LEU A 26 2.23 -4.84 -1.02
C LEU A 26 1.27 -4.26 0.00
N VAL A 27 1.22 -2.94 0.08
CA VAL A 27 0.30 -2.17 0.92
C VAL A 27 -0.46 -1.16 0.05
N SER A 28 -1.69 -0.83 0.42
CA SER A 28 -2.43 0.24 -0.25
C SER A 28 -1.81 1.59 0.06
N GLY A 29 -1.53 1.85 1.31
CA GLY A 29 -1.06 3.13 1.81
C GLY A 29 -2.20 4.10 2.12
N VAL A 30 -1.90 5.39 2.17
CA VAL A 30 -2.84 6.47 2.57
C VAL A 30 -3.39 6.22 3.98
N ASP A 31 -2.52 5.76 4.89
CA ASP A 31 -2.86 5.40 6.27
C ASP A 31 -3.93 4.29 6.40
N LEU A 32 -4.17 3.46 5.36
CA LEU A 32 -5.18 2.39 5.39
C LEU A 32 -4.85 1.30 6.41
N GLU A 33 -3.60 0.84 6.41
CA GLU A 33 -3.16 -0.30 7.19
C GLU A 33 -2.63 0.15 8.56
N HIS A 34 -3.51 0.37 9.53
CA HIS A 34 -3.14 0.80 10.89
C HIS A 34 -2.25 -0.21 11.62
N PHE A 35 -2.37 -1.51 11.30
CA PHE A 35 -1.57 -2.59 11.88
C PHE A 35 -0.13 -2.69 11.34
N LEU A 36 0.21 -1.90 10.31
CA LEU A 36 1.42 -2.09 9.51
C LEU A 36 2.72 -1.98 10.34
N ASP A 37 2.82 -0.95 11.17
CA ASP A 37 4.01 -0.72 11.98
C ASP A 37 4.30 -1.87 12.94
N ASP A 38 3.27 -2.43 13.57
CA ASP A 38 3.40 -3.55 14.48
C ASP A 38 3.70 -4.85 13.72
N ALA A 39 3.10 -5.03 12.56
CA ALA A 39 3.35 -6.19 11.70
C ALA A 39 4.82 -6.26 11.25
N VAL A 40 5.38 -5.17 10.74
CA VAL A 40 6.78 -5.16 10.28
C VAL A 40 7.78 -5.27 11.41
N LYS A 41 7.51 -4.66 12.58
CA LYS A 41 8.34 -4.76 13.78
C LYS A 41 8.37 -6.18 14.35
N SER A 42 7.17 -6.78 14.52
CA SER A 42 7.03 -8.10 15.14
C SER A 42 7.59 -9.23 14.28
N THR A 43 7.51 -9.11 12.95
CA THR A 43 7.97 -10.15 12.02
C THR A 43 9.44 -10.02 11.64
N GLY A 44 10.05 -8.85 11.84
CA GLY A 44 11.41 -8.57 11.39
C GLY A 44 11.56 -8.54 9.86
N PHE A 45 10.52 -8.14 9.14
CA PHE A 45 10.51 -8.00 7.68
C PHE A 45 11.67 -7.12 7.19
N LYS A 46 12.36 -7.55 6.13
CA LYS A 46 13.55 -6.87 5.55
C LYS A 46 13.45 -6.66 4.03
N GLY A 47 12.33 -7.04 3.42
CA GLY A 47 12.10 -6.96 1.99
C GLY A 47 11.79 -5.55 1.50
N ILE A 48 11.05 -5.49 0.41
CA ILE A 48 10.55 -4.25 -0.18
C ILE A 48 9.08 -4.07 0.24
N MET A 49 8.74 -2.93 0.85
CA MET A 49 7.37 -2.51 1.03
C MET A 49 6.94 -1.70 -0.19
N GLY A 50 6.14 -2.29 -1.06
CA GLY A 50 5.60 -1.66 -2.27
C GLY A 50 4.29 -0.94 -1.95
N VAL A 51 4.28 0.39 -1.98
CA VAL A 51 3.10 1.23 -1.71
C VAL A 51 2.32 1.41 -3.00
N THR A 52 1.22 0.68 -3.16
CA THR A 52 0.51 0.61 -4.45
C THR A 52 -0.13 1.93 -4.86
N SER A 53 -0.57 2.75 -3.89
CA SER A 53 -1.07 4.12 -4.16
C SER A 53 0.03 5.14 -4.51
N GLY A 54 1.29 4.85 -4.20
CA GLY A 54 2.38 5.82 -4.28
C GLY A 54 2.42 6.83 -3.14
N ILE A 55 1.57 6.65 -2.11
CA ILE A 55 1.47 7.49 -0.91
C ILE A 55 1.37 6.55 0.29
N LEU A 56 2.40 6.49 1.13
CA LEU A 56 2.38 5.59 2.29
C LEU A 56 1.43 6.13 3.37
N SER A 57 1.56 7.40 3.69
CA SER A 57 0.77 8.03 4.75
C SER A 57 0.53 9.51 4.48
N SER A 58 -0.25 10.15 5.34
CA SER A 58 -0.45 11.61 5.33
C SER A 58 0.86 12.40 5.47
N LYS A 59 1.90 11.83 6.08
CA LYS A 59 3.24 12.44 6.17
C LYS A 59 3.89 12.63 4.79
N ASP A 60 3.63 11.72 3.83
CA ASP A 60 4.10 11.86 2.45
C ASP A 60 3.51 13.07 1.75
N VAL A 61 2.29 13.45 2.13
CA VAL A 61 1.58 14.60 1.58
C VAL A 61 2.11 15.90 2.15
N ASP A 62 2.48 15.89 3.44
CA ASP A 62 3.00 17.07 4.13
C ASP A 62 4.43 17.40 3.69
N ASP A 63 5.32 16.41 3.77
CA ASP A 63 6.73 16.56 3.40
C ASP A 63 7.35 15.20 3.02
N ILE A 64 7.31 14.87 1.76
CA ILE A 64 7.87 13.61 1.24
C ILE A 64 9.37 13.45 1.51
N THR A 65 10.12 14.56 1.62
CA THR A 65 11.55 14.52 1.89
C THR A 65 11.80 14.04 3.31
N LYS A 66 11.12 14.64 4.28
CA LYS A 66 11.20 14.21 5.68
C LYS A 66 10.69 12.79 5.88
N ALA A 67 9.60 12.40 5.18
CA ALA A 67 9.10 11.04 5.24
C ALA A 67 10.17 10.04 4.78
N LYS A 68 10.84 10.28 3.66
CA LYS A 68 11.93 9.44 3.15
C LYS A 68 13.17 9.44 4.04
N GLU A 69 13.52 10.57 4.64
CA GLU A 69 14.64 10.66 5.60
C GLU A 69 14.39 9.77 6.81
N ALA A 70 13.16 9.78 7.36
CA ALA A 70 12.79 8.90 8.46
C ALA A 70 12.87 7.41 8.14
N GLU A 71 12.70 7.03 6.87
CA GLU A 71 12.76 5.65 6.39
C GLU A 71 14.18 5.11 6.25
N THR A 72 15.20 5.96 6.25
CA THR A 72 16.62 5.53 6.08
C THR A 72 17.12 4.60 7.18
N SER A 73 16.50 4.65 8.35
CA SER A 73 16.82 3.79 9.49
C SER A 73 16.03 2.47 9.53
N LEU A 74 15.08 2.28 8.61
CA LEU A 74 14.24 1.08 8.58
C LEU A 74 15.03 -0.14 8.06
N PRO A 75 14.76 -1.36 8.58
CA PRO A 75 15.39 -2.58 8.12
C PRO A 75 14.89 -3.06 6.76
N TYR A 76 13.88 -2.42 6.18
CA TYR A 76 13.27 -2.70 4.89
C TYR A 76 13.25 -1.45 4.01
N LYS A 77 12.98 -1.61 2.72
CA LYS A 77 12.90 -0.50 1.77
C LYS A 77 11.45 -0.14 1.48
N VAL A 78 11.11 1.14 1.53
CA VAL A 78 9.81 1.65 1.05
C VAL A 78 9.94 2.08 -0.40
N ASP A 79 9.13 1.48 -1.28
CA ASP A 79 9.05 1.81 -2.70
C ASP A 79 7.65 2.34 -3.02
N ARG A 80 7.57 3.57 -3.52
CA ARG A 80 6.31 4.24 -3.87
C ARG A 80 5.90 4.05 -5.34
N GLY A 81 6.62 3.20 -6.08
CA GLY A 81 6.32 2.89 -7.47
C GLY A 81 6.58 4.04 -8.44
N ILE A 82 5.91 3.97 -9.58
CA ILE A 82 6.10 4.87 -10.74
C ILE A 82 4.92 5.81 -10.96
N THR A 83 3.81 5.60 -10.26
CA THR A 83 2.60 6.44 -10.35
C THR A 83 2.12 6.80 -8.95
N LYS A 84 1.33 7.87 -8.86
CA LYS A 84 0.71 8.34 -7.63
C LYS A 84 -0.79 8.53 -7.85
N VAL A 85 -1.61 7.98 -6.97
CA VAL A 85 -3.06 8.14 -7.01
C VAL A 85 -3.50 9.57 -6.67
N ASN A 86 -4.69 9.93 -7.11
CA ASN A 86 -5.36 11.12 -6.60
C ASN A 86 -6.05 10.77 -5.29
N ILE A 87 -5.85 11.60 -4.27
CA ILE A 87 -6.48 11.46 -2.95
C ILE A 87 -7.47 12.59 -2.70
N ALA A 88 -8.49 12.28 -1.91
CA ALA A 88 -9.46 13.24 -1.40
C ALA A 88 -9.33 13.35 0.12
N LYS A 89 -9.82 14.43 0.69
CA LYS A 89 -9.98 14.52 2.14
C LYS A 89 -11.03 13.52 2.61
N TRP A 90 -10.84 12.98 3.82
CA TRP A 90 -11.85 12.17 4.48
C TRP A 90 -13.14 12.98 4.66
N PRO A 91 -14.30 12.47 4.20
CA PRO A 91 -15.52 13.27 4.16
C PRO A 91 -16.32 13.26 5.46
N PHE A 92 -15.96 12.38 6.42
CA PHE A 92 -16.74 12.21 7.64
C PHE A 92 -16.14 12.99 8.81
N PRO A 93 -16.98 13.53 9.72
CA PRO A 93 -16.52 14.18 10.95
C PRO A 93 -15.97 13.13 11.93
N PRO A 94 -15.28 13.58 13.01
CA PRO A 94 -14.90 12.70 14.11
C PRO A 94 -16.09 11.93 14.68
N GLU A 95 -15.87 10.72 15.13
CA GLU A 95 -16.88 9.94 15.84
C GLU A 95 -17.19 10.54 17.22
N GLN A 96 -18.31 10.11 17.81
CA GLN A 96 -18.77 10.67 19.09
C GLN A 96 -17.75 10.33 20.19
N GLY A 97 -17.09 11.36 20.71
CA GLY A 97 -16.06 11.25 21.75
C GLY A 97 -14.65 11.40 21.23
N GLU A 98 -14.44 11.51 19.93
CA GLU A 98 -13.16 11.74 19.30
C GLU A 98 -12.94 13.22 18.97
N SER A 99 -11.70 13.68 19.02
CA SER A 99 -11.33 15.06 18.69
C SER A 99 -10.97 15.26 17.22
N GLU A 100 -10.60 14.19 16.51
CA GLU A 100 -10.16 14.21 15.12
C GLU A 100 -10.82 13.07 14.33
N PRO A 101 -10.98 13.21 12.99
CA PRO A 101 -11.51 12.17 12.14
C PRO A 101 -10.59 10.94 12.10
N GLU A 102 -11.16 9.75 11.88
CA GLU A 102 -10.43 8.48 11.74
C GLU A 102 -9.29 8.57 10.71
N PHE A 103 -9.54 9.27 9.59
CA PHE A 103 -8.55 9.51 8.56
C PHE A 103 -8.45 11.00 8.22
N ARG A 104 -7.29 11.42 7.77
CA ARG A 104 -7.09 12.74 7.17
C ARG A 104 -7.46 12.77 5.69
N PHE A 105 -7.13 11.69 4.98
CA PHE A 105 -7.46 11.46 3.58
C PHE A 105 -8.23 10.15 3.44
N ASP A 106 -9.10 10.06 2.42
CA ASP A 106 -9.83 8.83 2.13
C ASP A 106 -8.87 7.73 1.65
N PRO A 107 -8.69 6.65 2.43
CA PRO A 107 -7.78 5.57 2.08
C PRO A 107 -8.34 4.62 1.03
N HIS A 108 -9.65 4.69 0.70
CA HIS A 108 -10.34 3.78 -0.23
C HIS A 108 -10.08 4.16 -1.69
N VAL A 109 -8.81 4.43 -2.01
CA VAL A 109 -8.39 4.99 -3.31
C VAL A 109 -8.69 4.08 -4.51
N TRP A 110 -8.78 2.77 -4.30
CA TRP A 110 -9.09 1.78 -5.36
C TRP A 110 -10.53 1.84 -5.86
N THR A 111 -11.43 2.51 -5.17
CA THR A 111 -12.81 2.70 -5.61
C THR A 111 -12.91 3.57 -6.87
N SER A 112 -11.88 4.35 -7.18
CA SER A 112 -11.73 5.06 -8.44
C SER A 112 -11.04 4.16 -9.49
N PRO A 113 -11.67 3.88 -10.66
CA PRO A 113 -11.05 3.08 -11.73
C PRO A 113 -9.69 3.65 -12.20
N ARG A 114 -9.57 4.97 -12.23
CA ARG A 114 -8.30 5.64 -12.56
C ARG A 114 -7.22 5.34 -11.54
N ASN A 115 -7.52 5.46 -10.26
CA ASN A 115 -6.58 5.14 -9.19
C ASN A 115 -6.22 3.66 -9.18
N ALA A 116 -7.21 2.77 -9.36
CA ALA A 116 -6.97 1.34 -9.49
C ALA A 116 -5.98 1.03 -10.62
N SER A 117 -6.09 1.72 -11.77
CA SER A 117 -5.13 1.56 -12.88
C SER A 117 -3.72 2.02 -12.51
N PHE A 118 -3.56 3.04 -11.67
CA PHE A 118 -2.27 3.47 -11.16
C PHE A 118 -1.68 2.44 -10.19
N GLN A 119 -2.51 1.88 -9.30
CA GLN A 119 -2.08 0.83 -8.39
C GLN A 119 -1.61 -0.42 -9.14
N VAL A 120 -2.32 -0.86 -10.19
CA VAL A 120 -1.90 -2.00 -11.03
C VAL A 120 -0.52 -1.74 -11.66
N ARG A 121 -0.25 -0.54 -12.16
CA ARG A 121 1.06 -0.19 -12.73
C ARG A 121 2.17 -0.22 -11.67
N ASN A 122 1.90 0.27 -10.48
CA ASN A 122 2.85 0.20 -9.38
C ASN A 122 3.14 -1.26 -8.98
N ILE A 123 2.10 -2.09 -8.86
CA ILE A 123 2.24 -3.53 -8.55
C ILE A 123 3.15 -4.20 -9.60
N GLY A 124 2.90 -3.98 -10.89
CA GLY A 124 3.77 -4.49 -11.96
C GLY A 124 5.22 -4.09 -11.78
N SER A 125 5.48 -2.80 -11.50
CA SER A 125 6.83 -2.29 -11.25
C SER A 125 7.51 -2.95 -10.03
N PHE A 126 6.77 -3.23 -8.96
CA PHE A 126 7.30 -3.91 -7.77
C PHE A 126 7.64 -5.38 -8.06
N LEU A 127 6.75 -6.08 -8.77
CA LEU A 127 6.97 -7.47 -9.17
C LEU A 127 8.18 -7.61 -10.10
N ASP A 128 8.37 -6.68 -11.05
CA ASP A 128 9.55 -6.63 -11.90
C ASP A 128 10.85 -6.51 -11.11
N LYS A 129 10.84 -5.69 -10.05
CA LYS A 129 12.00 -5.50 -9.17
C LYS A 129 12.25 -6.71 -8.27
N ALA A 130 11.18 -7.32 -7.75
CA ALA A 130 11.28 -8.49 -6.88
C ALA A 130 11.65 -9.77 -7.65
N SER A 131 11.23 -9.89 -8.90
CA SER A 131 11.48 -11.06 -9.75
C SER A 131 11.76 -10.68 -11.21
N PRO A 132 12.94 -10.13 -11.52
CA PRO A 132 13.30 -9.65 -12.86
C PRO A 132 13.18 -10.72 -13.95
N ALA A 133 13.41 -12.00 -13.62
CA ALA A 133 13.28 -13.11 -14.55
C ALA A 133 11.85 -13.31 -15.09
N ASN A 134 10.84 -12.83 -14.36
CA ASN A 134 9.42 -12.96 -14.71
C ASN A 134 8.80 -11.67 -15.25
N LYS A 135 9.60 -10.63 -15.52
CA LYS A 135 9.12 -9.32 -15.95
C LYS A 135 8.12 -9.38 -17.11
N GLY A 136 8.41 -10.15 -18.16
CA GLY A 136 7.52 -10.27 -19.32
C GLY A 136 6.12 -10.84 -18.98
N LEU A 137 6.02 -11.71 -17.98
CA LEU A 137 4.75 -12.25 -17.50
C LEU A 137 3.95 -11.19 -16.73
N PHE A 138 4.61 -10.40 -15.92
CA PHE A 138 3.98 -9.31 -15.15
C PHE A 138 3.48 -8.19 -16.06
N ASP A 139 4.27 -7.82 -17.08
CA ASP A 139 3.85 -6.83 -18.09
C ASP A 139 2.56 -7.28 -18.82
N ILE A 140 2.48 -8.54 -19.24
CA ILE A 140 1.29 -9.09 -19.92
C ILE A 140 0.08 -9.08 -18.98
N ALA A 141 0.25 -9.50 -17.72
CA ALA A 141 -0.83 -9.50 -16.74
C ALA A 141 -1.35 -8.09 -16.44
N CYS A 142 -0.46 -7.12 -16.25
CA CYS A 142 -0.83 -5.72 -16.03
C CYS A 142 -1.58 -5.12 -17.24
N ILE A 143 -1.11 -5.39 -18.47
CA ILE A 143 -1.78 -4.92 -19.69
C ILE A 143 -3.16 -5.53 -19.81
N GLY A 144 -3.32 -6.84 -19.55
CA GLY A 144 -4.60 -7.53 -19.56
C GLY A 144 -5.61 -6.91 -18.60
N LEU A 145 -5.22 -6.69 -17.36
CA LEU A 145 -6.07 -6.05 -16.34
C LEU A 145 -6.48 -4.63 -16.74
N LEU A 146 -5.56 -3.82 -17.27
CA LEU A 146 -5.83 -2.45 -17.69
C LEU A 146 -6.72 -2.36 -18.94
N GLN A 147 -6.73 -3.38 -19.79
CA GLN A 147 -7.59 -3.44 -20.99
C GLN A 147 -9.00 -3.92 -20.66
N ASP A 148 -9.16 -4.84 -19.72
CA ASP A 148 -10.48 -5.39 -19.35
C ASP A 148 -11.39 -4.32 -18.73
N HIS A 149 -10.83 -3.36 -18.00
CA HIS A 149 -11.58 -2.21 -17.47
C HIS A 149 -12.05 -1.20 -18.52
N ARG A 150 -11.71 -1.37 -19.79
CA ARG A 150 -12.17 -0.52 -20.91
C ARG A 150 -13.27 -1.13 -21.73
N ARG A 151 -13.73 -2.33 -21.39
CA ARG A 151 -14.90 -2.94 -22.05
C ARG A 151 -16.17 -2.34 -21.44
N PRO A 152 -17.10 -1.84 -22.25
CA PRO A 152 -18.37 -1.28 -21.81
C PRO A 152 -19.25 -2.33 -21.13
#